data_27731dbeb36275a4046f9c80881bf494
#
_entry.id   27731dbeb36275a4046f9c80881bf494
#
_cell.length_a   1.000
_cell.length_b   1.000
_cell.length_c   1.000
_cell.angle_alpha   90.00
_cell.angle_beta   90.00
_cell.angle_gamma   90.00
#
_symmetry.space_group_name_H-M   'P 1'
#
loop_
_entity.id
_entity.type
_entity.pdbx_description
1 polymer ?
#
loop_
_entity_poly.entity_id
_entity_poly.type
_entity_poly.pdbx_seq_one_letter_code
_entity_poly.pdbx_strand_id
1 'polypeptide(L)'
;MAAPPVTPSAHRRGQRRRRWPGYAAGAVVVLVIAAGVLIWAPWRPAPLLQPTGLKAGTATTSSVMFHWSDPASGPPPDKYQILSSGKLVGAVAGTVTSYRVGGLAPATAYQYRVAALRGGKRSPLSAVLTVNTATPPVSAARWQGHWSVNIKIVKGADALRGKGTKGWVESWHASPRCPTGPCTVQLTGDLNRHPITATLTRAGAVYTGKTKAKIFQCGKPADAVPIKATLTIQITLRGGQPSGHAWVASAWDGHMMIDSPYTSTSTFYCNAFSLTTSLSGSF
;
A
#
# COMPACT_ATOMS: atom_id res chain seq x y z
N MET A 1 103.14 -14.77 -14.91
CA MET A 1 104.02 -14.07 -15.84
C MET A 1 103.49 -12.69 -16.11
N ALA A 2 104.29 -11.71 -15.80
CA ALA A 2 104.39 -10.34 -16.30
C ALA A 2 103.22 -9.36 -16.04
N ALA A 3 103.42 -8.51 -15.03
CA ALA A 3 103.03 -7.09 -14.99
C ALA A 3 104.05 -6.27 -15.84
N PRO A 4 103.90 -4.96 -15.90
CA PRO A 4 103.00 -3.83 -16.02
C PRO A 4 103.34 -2.98 -17.29
N PRO A 5 103.04 -1.73 -17.41
CA PRO A 5 103.48 -0.60 -16.57
C PRO A 5 102.48 0.62 -16.49
N VAL A 6 102.95 1.51 -15.65
CA VAL A 6 102.38 2.74 -15.09
C VAL A 6 102.66 3.97 -15.96
N THR A 7 101.82 5.01 -15.80
CA THR A 7 101.99 6.49 -15.78
C THR A 7 101.75 7.29 -17.07
N PRO A 8 101.60 8.63 -16.97
CA PRO A 8 101.37 9.54 -15.84
C PRO A 8 100.28 10.64 -16.07
N SER A 9 100.02 11.35 -14.99
CA SER A 9 99.34 12.61 -14.79
C SER A 9 99.33 13.69 -15.84
N ALA A 10 98.24 14.36 -16.00
CA ALA A 10 98.23 15.76 -16.41
C ALA A 10 97.15 16.55 -15.65
N HIS A 11 97.62 17.46 -14.79
CA HIS A 11 96.85 18.56 -14.21
C HIS A 11 96.16 19.38 -15.28
N ARG A 12 94.88 19.66 -15.14
CA ARG A 12 94.25 20.84 -15.66
C ARG A 12 93.35 21.53 -14.64
N ARG A 13 93.74 22.75 -14.41
CA ARG A 13 93.15 23.78 -13.52
C ARG A 13 91.66 23.94 -13.70
N GLY A 14 91.08 24.24 -12.63
CA GLY A 14 89.67 24.55 -12.49
C GLY A 14 89.11 25.74 -13.26
N GLN A 15 87.94 25.59 -13.71
CA GLN A 15 87.06 26.73 -13.94
C GLN A 15 85.83 26.54 -12.96
N ARG A 16 85.84 27.42 -11.92
CA ARG A 16 84.67 27.64 -11.11
C ARG A 16 83.58 28.26 -11.97
N ARG A 17 82.62 27.48 -12.48
CA ARG A 17 81.38 28.01 -12.96
C ARG A 17 80.47 28.29 -11.75
N ARG A 18 80.24 29.56 -11.51
CA ARG A 18 79.18 30.07 -10.60
C ARG A 18 77.87 29.43 -11.02
N ARG A 19 77.40 28.48 -10.25
CA ARG A 19 75.99 28.02 -10.36
C ARG A 19 75.10 29.12 -9.77
N TRP A 20 74.39 29.81 -10.59
CA TRP A 20 73.25 30.61 -10.17
C TRP A 20 72.15 29.69 -9.62
N PRO A 21 71.52 30.09 -8.52
CA PRO A 21 70.43 29.31 -7.98
C PRO A 21 69.14 29.51 -8.82
N GLY A 22 68.97 28.66 -9.82
CA GLY A 22 67.73 28.62 -10.63
C GLY A 22 66.48 28.17 -9.86
N TYR A 23 66.63 27.97 -8.55
CA TYR A 23 65.49 27.57 -7.69
C TYR A 23 64.63 28.75 -7.15
N ALA A 24 65.16 29.96 -7.19
CA ALA A 24 64.43 31.10 -6.67
C ALA A 24 63.27 31.57 -7.58
N ALA A 25 63.44 31.42 -8.91
CA ALA A 25 62.40 31.80 -9.86
C ALA A 25 61.21 30.78 -9.87
N GLY A 26 61.54 29.50 -9.71
CA GLY A 26 60.47 28.46 -9.64
C GLY A 26 59.60 28.55 -8.39
N ALA A 27 60.22 28.87 -7.24
CA ALA A 27 59.48 29.01 -5.99
C ALA A 27 58.51 30.20 -5.98
N VAL A 28 58.89 31.32 -6.60
CA VAL A 28 58.01 32.48 -6.69
C VAL A 28 56.82 32.24 -7.62
N VAL A 29 57.03 31.54 -8.75
CA VAL A 29 55.92 31.20 -9.68
C VAL A 29 54.97 30.24 -9.04
N VAL A 30 55.44 29.23 -8.28
CA VAL A 30 54.58 28.26 -7.55
C VAL A 30 53.81 28.97 -6.44
N LEU A 31 54.40 29.89 -5.71
CA LEU A 31 53.71 30.67 -4.67
C LEU A 31 52.70 31.63 -5.25
N VAL A 32 52.93 32.24 -6.39
CA VAL A 32 51.97 33.13 -7.06
C VAL A 32 50.79 32.32 -7.61
N ILE A 33 51.03 31.12 -8.18
CA ILE A 33 49.97 30.22 -8.62
C ILE A 33 49.15 29.70 -7.43
N ALA A 34 49.84 29.30 -6.35
CA ALA A 34 49.16 28.87 -5.13
C ALA A 34 48.37 29.99 -4.46
N ALA A 35 48.89 31.19 -4.37
CA ALA A 35 48.19 32.38 -3.89
C ALA A 35 47.02 32.77 -4.81
N GLY A 36 47.21 32.73 -6.14
CA GLY A 36 46.14 32.94 -7.10
C GLY A 36 44.99 31.93 -7.00
N VAL A 37 45.28 30.65 -6.78
CA VAL A 37 44.29 29.62 -6.54
C VAL A 37 43.59 29.80 -5.19
N LEU A 38 44.29 30.26 -4.16
CA LEU A 38 43.68 30.58 -2.85
C LEU A 38 42.81 31.85 -2.88
N ILE A 39 43.14 32.83 -3.70
CA ILE A 39 42.36 34.05 -3.86
C ILE A 39 41.11 33.79 -4.75
N TRP A 40 41.18 32.86 -5.71
CA TRP A 40 40.07 32.45 -6.56
C TRP A 40 39.16 31.38 -5.98
N ALA A 41 39.55 30.72 -4.87
CA ALA A 41 38.78 29.70 -4.20
C ALA A 41 37.57 30.19 -3.38
N PRO A 42 37.47 31.46 -2.89
CA PRO A 42 36.34 31.90 -2.06
C PRO A 42 35.01 32.06 -2.79
N TRP A 43 34.97 31.96 -4.10
CA TRP A 43 33.76 32.17 -4.91
C TRP A 43 33.02 30.90 -5.32
N ARG A 44 33.44 29.72 -4.85
CA ARG A 44 32.62 28.56 -5.02
C ARG A 44 31.44 28.68 -4.07
N PRO A 45 30.19 28.82 -4.60
CA PRO A 45 29.02 28.90 -3.73
C PRO A 45 29.01 27.68 -2.83
N ALA A 46 28.77 27.89 -1.55
CA ALA A 46 28.68 26.83 -0.56
C ALA A 46 27.73 25.74 -1.07
N PRO A 47 28.08 24.45 -0.96
CA PRO A 47 27.25 23.36 -1.43
C PRO A 47 25.91 23.40 -0.70
N LEU A 48 24.83 23.19 -1.45
CA LEU A 48 23.49 23.09 -0.88
C LEU A 48 23.41 21.77 -0.08
N LEU A 49 23.19 21.88 1.22
CA LEU A 49 23.10 20.73 2.11
C LEU A 49 21.74 20.06 2.05
N GLN A 50 21.69 18.78 2.38
CA GLN A 50 20.44 18.02 2.43
C GLN A 50 19.55 18.47 3.60
N PRO A 51 18.22 18.45 3.46
CA PRO A 51 17.31 18.62 4.57
C PRO A 51 17.48 17.50 5.61
N THR A 52 17.36 17.84 6.89
CA THR A 52 17.57 16.92 8.01
C THR A 52 16.30 16.73 8.82
N GLY A 53 16.29 15.79 9.76
CA GLY A 53 15.21 15.62 10.71
C GLY A 53 13.85 15.27 10.08
N LEU A 54 13.82 14.64 8.88
CA LEU A 54 12.58 14.25 8.26
C LEU A 54 11.81 13.26 9.15
N LYS A 55 10.63 13.67 9.62
CA LYS A 55 9.79 12.92 10.58
C LYS A 55 8.34 12.89 10.14
N ALA A 56 7.66 11.77 10.44
CA ALA A 56 6.22 11.66 10.26
C ALA A 56 5.49 12.55 11.27
N GLY A 57 4.46 13.22 10.78
CA GLY A 57 3.43 13.89 11.55
C GLY A 57 2.14 13.06 11.54
N THR A 58 0.99 13.73 11.27
CA THR A 58 -0.31 13.07 11.26
C THR A 58 -0.47 12.19 10.01
N ALA A 59 -0.88 10.94 10.20
CA ALA A 59 -1.31 10.04 9.14
C ALA A 59 -2.82 9.77 9.25
N THR A 60 -3.53 9.88 8.13
CA THR A 60 -4.93 9.47 7.98
C THR A 60 -5.03 8.24 7.09
N THR A 61 -6.22 7.75 6.82
CA THR A 61 -6.45 6.62 5.91
C THR A 61 -6.12 6.93 4.45
N SER A 62 -5.95 8.21 4.07
CA SER A 62 -5.72 8.63 2.69
C SER A 62 -4.67 9.74 2.54
N SER A 63 -4.03 10.14 3.61
CA SER A 63 -2.97 11.17 3.57
C SER A 63 -1.95 10.98 4.68
N VAL A 64 -0.74 11.46 4.41
CA VAL A 64 0.31 11.56 5.42
C VAL A 64 0.87 12.98 5.42
N MET A 65 1.18 13.50 6.59
CA MET A 65 1.88 14.76 6.79
C MET A 65 3.26 14.45 7.36
N PHE A 66 4.27 15.16 6.95
CA PHE A 66 5.61 15.08 7.51
C PHE A 66 6.28 16.45 7.50
N HIS A 67 7.31 16.58 8.28
CA HIS A 67 8.09 17.80 8.43
C HIS A 67 9.58 17.47 8.48
N TRP A 68 10.39 18.47 8.15
CA TRP A 68 11.85 18.39 8.16
C TRP A 68 12.43 19.68 8.72
N SER A 69 13.72 19.70 8.92
CA SER A 69 14.46 20.88 9.31
C SER A 69 15.33 21.35 8.14
N ASP A 70 15.50 22.64 8.04
CA ASP A 70 16.49 23.24 7.17
C ASP A 70 17.89 22.73 7.54
N PRO A 71 18.82 22.69 6.58
CA PRO A 71 20.21 22.45 6.89
C PRO A 71 20.73 23.49 7.90
N ALA A 72 21.48 23.03 8.90
CA ALA A 72 21.97 23.89 9.98
C ALA A 72 22.94 24.98 9.53
N SER A 73 23.46 24.92 8.30
CA SER A 73 24.38 25.89 7.71
C SER A 73 24.21 25.93 6.20
N GLY A 74 24.67 27.01 5.58
CA GLY A 74 24.61 27.23 4.13
C GLY A 74 23.51 28.19 3.71
N PRO A 75 23.42 28.48 2.41
CA PRO A 75 22.44 29.39 1.89
C PRO A 75 21.02 28.78 1.92
N PRO A 76 19.98 29.57 2.23
CA PRO A 76 18.60 29.08 2.25
C PRO A 76 18.20 28.57 0.86
N PRO A 77 17.40 27.49 0.76
CA PRO A 77 16.92 27.00 -0.51
C PRO A 77 15.81 27.90 -1.09
N ASP A 78 15.64 27.87 -2.41
CA ASP A 78 14.52 28.54 -3.07
C ASP A 78 13.23 27.73 -2.88
N LYS A 79 13.37 26.40 -2.89
CA LYS A 79 12.26 25.45 -2.72
C LYS A 79 12.73 24.09 -2.27
N TYR A 80 11.81 23.29 -1.74
CA TYR A 80 12.00 21.87 -1.47
C TYR A 80 11.22 21.02 -2.49
N GLN A 81 11.81 19.91 -2.90
CA GLN A 81 11.17 18.86 -3.68
C GLN A 81 10.91 17.65 -2.80
N ILE A 82 9.71 17.12 -2.86
CA ILE A 82 9.26 15.92 -2.16
C ILE A 82 9.20 14.77 -3.16
N LEU A 83 9.88 13.67 -2.84
CA LEU A 83 9.94 12.49 -3.69
C LEU A 83 9.35 11.28 -2.95
N SER A 84 8.59 10.47 -3.68
CA SER A 84 8.13 9.16 -3.24
C SER A 84 8.64 8.11 -4.21
N SER A 85 9.37 7.11 -3.72
CA SER A 85 9.99 6.05 -4.55
C SER A 85 10.76 6.62 -5.76
N GLY A 86 11.46 7.75 -5.55
CA GLY A 86 12.25 8.43 -6.59
C GLY A 86 11.46 9.36 -7.53
N LYS A 87 10.13 9.36 -7.48
CA LYS A 87 9.27 10.24 -8.28
C LYS A 87 8.92 11.51 -7.52
N LEU A 88 8.89 12.65 -8.22
CA LEU A 88 8.45 13.92 -7.65
C LEU A 88 6.94 13.87 -7.37
N VAL A 89 6.55 14.10 -6.12
CA VAL A 89 5.15 14.13 -5.68
C VAL A 89 4.70 15.50 -5.21
N GLY A 90 5.63 16.45 -5.04
CA GLY A 90 5.33 17.82 -4.70
C GLY A 90 6.55 18.71 -4.55
N ALA A 91 6.30 20.01 -4.50
CA ALA A 91 7.31 21.02 -4.19
C ALA A 91 6.68 22.13 -3.36
N VAL A 92 7.48 22.73 -2.47
CA VAL A 92 7.09 23.85 -1.62
C VAL A 92 8.19 24.91 -1.61
N ALA A 93 7.84 26.14 -1.23
CA ALA A 93 8.81 27.21 -1.06
C ALA A 93 9.87 26.86 -0.01
N GLY A 94 11.07 27.42 -0.11
CA GLY A 94 12.18 27.16 0.79
C GLY A 94 11.96 27.58 2.25
N THR A 95 10.91 28.34 2.51
CA THR A 95 10.49 28.72 3.89
C THR A 95 9.51 27.71 4.51
N VAL A 96 9.02 26.73 3.74
CA VAL A 96 8.05 25.71 4.19
C VAL A 96 8.77 24.41 4.49
N THR A 97 8.66 23.95 5.70
CA THR A 97 9.34 22.74 6.21
C THR A 97 8.37 21.60 6.55
N SER A 98 7.19 21.62 5.96
CA SER A 98 6.20 20.54 6.08
C SER A 98 5.47 20.32 4.77
N TYR A 99 4.96 19.10 4.58
CA TYR A 99 4.16 18.76 3.40
C TYR A 99 3.15 17.67 3.71
N ARG A 100 1.97 17.78 3.09
CA ARG A 100 0.93 16.75 3.15
C ARG A 100 0.78 16.10 1.78
N VAL A 101 0.91 14.79 1.72
CA VAL A 101 0.57 13.99 0.55
C VAL A 101 -0.81 13.38 0.77
N GLY A 102 -1.71 13.59 -0.19
CA GLY A 102 -3.06 13.03 -0.19
C GLY A 102 -3.26 12.01 -1.31
N GLY A 103 -4.47 11.42 -1.37
CA GLY A 103 -4.83 10.45 -2.40
C GLY A 103 -4.10 9.12 -2.24
N LEU A 104 -3.70 8.76 -1.01
CA LEU A 104 -2.99 7.53 -0.70
C LEU A 104 -3.96 6.37 -0.45
N ALA A 105 -3.50 5.15 -0.71
CA ALA A 105 -4.21 3.94 -0.31
C ALA A 105 -4.17 3.76 1.21
N PRO A 106 -5.24 3.24 1.84
CA PRO A 106 -5.28 2.99 3.29
C PRO A 106 -4.36 1.82 3.68
N ALA A 107 -3.94 1.77 4.95
CA ALA A 107 -3.12 0.72 5.53
C ALA A 107 -1.88 0.35 4.68
N THR A 108 -1.26 1.36 4.03
CA THR A 108 -0.19 1.16 3.04
C THR A 108 1.05 1.93 3.46
N ALA A 109 2.22 1.29 3.31
CA ALA A 109 3.52 1.89 3.56
C ALA A 109 4.00 2.73 2.37
N TYR A 110 4.48 3.94 2.66
CA TYR A 110 5.05 4.85 1.68
C TYR A 110 6.43 5.32 2.11
N GLN A 111 7.31 5.56 1.15
CA GLN A 111 8.64 6.07 1.41
C GLN A 111 8.79 7.46 0.79
N TYR A 112 9.27 8.40 1.61
CA TYR A 112 9.50 9.79 1.20
C TYR A 112 10.93 10.22 1.43
N ARG A 113 11.40 11.14 0.59
CA ARG A 113 12.64 11.88 0.73
C ARG A 113 12.42 13.33 0.32
N VAL A 114 13.20 14.23 0.87
CA VAL A 114 13.17 15.65 0.54
C VAL A 114 14.54 16.08 0.03
N ALA A 115 14.54 16.95 -0.97
CA ALA A 115 15.73 17.63 -1.47
C ALA A 115 15.51 19.13 -1.50
N ALA A 116 16.52 19.91 -1.15
CA ALA A 116 16.54 21.35 -1.32
C ALA A 116 16.98 21.72 -2.75
N LEU A 117 16.42 22.79 -3.31
CA LEU A 117 16.82 23.37 -4.59
C LEU A 117 17.19 24.84 -4.42
N ARG A 118 18.26 25.29 -5.11
CA ARG A 118 18.66 26.69 -5.20
C ARG A 118 19.33 26.94 -6.54
N GLY A 119 18.90 27.98 -7.27
CA GLY A 119 19.48 28.34 -8.57
C GLY A 119 19.52 27.17 -9.55
N GLY A 120 18.51 26.30 -9.57
CA GLY A 120 18.45 25.09 -10.40
C GLY A 120 19.29 23.90 -9.92
N LYS A 121 20.16 24.08 -8.92
CA LYS A 121 20.96 23.01 -8.32
C LYS A 121 20.18 22.30 -7.20
N ARG A 122 20.32 20.98 -7.12
CA ARG A 122 19.65 20.13 -6.12
C ARG A 122 20.66 19.61 -5.09
N SER A 123 20.26 19.63 -3.83
CA SER A 123 21.03 19.00 -2.74
C SER A 123 21.03 17.48 -2.84
N PRO A 124 21.86 16.77 -2.07
CA PRO A 124 21.61 15.37 -1.74
C PRO A 124 20.22 15.19 -1.14
N LEU A 125 19.68 13.97 -1.26
CA LEU A 125 18.39 13.62 -0.68
C LEU A 125 18.50 13.45 0.83
N SER A 126 17.45 13.81 1.57
CA SER A 126 17.32 13.46 3.00
C SER A 126 17.40 11.94 3.23
N ALA A 127 17.54 11.53 4.49
CA ALA A 127 17.25 10.15 4.88
C ALA A 127 15.84 9.74 4.43
N VAL A 128 15.62 8.43 4.24
CA VAL A 128 14.30 7.89 3.90
C VAL A 128 13.39 7.97 5.11
N LEU A 129 12.19 8.48 4.91
CA LEU A 129 11.09 8.35 5.85
C LEU A 129 10.13 7.27 5.34
N THR A 130 9.93 6.22 6.11
CA THR A 130 8.85 5.25 5.89
C THR A 130 7.68 5.60 6.81
N VAL A 131 6.49 5.73 6.25
CA VAL A 131 5.27 6.06 7.00
C VAL A 131 4.09 5.27 6.44
N ASN A 132 3.24 4.78 7.35
CA ASN A 132 2.02 4.05 6.97
C ASN A 132 0.81 4.99 7.05
N THR A 133 -0.09 4.88 6.07
CA THR A 133 -1.44 5.43 6.23
C THR A 133 -2.20 4.65 7.30
N ALA A 134 -3.15 5.31 7.96
CA ALA A 134 -3.95 4.66 8.98
C ALA A 134 -4.82 3.53 8.40
N THR A 135 -5.06 2.50 9.22
CA THR A 135 -5.97 1.39 8.88
C THR A 135 -7.40 1.80 9.18
N PRO A 136 -8.31 1.79 8.19
CA PRO A 136 -9.72 2.03 8.45
C PRO A 136 -10.34 0.91 9.32
N PRO A 137 -11.39 1.20 10.09
CA PRO A 137 -12.14 0.16 10.79
C PRO A 137 -12.83 -0.79 9.80
N VAL A 138 -13.14 -2.01 10.22
CA VAL A 138 -13.86 -3.00 9.39
C VAL A 138 -15.23 -2.46 8.95
N SER A 139 -15.88 -1.65 9.80
CA SER A 139 -17.13 -0.94 9.45
C SER A 139 -17.00 0.05 8.31
N ALA A 140 -15.80 0.43 7.88
CA ALA A 140 -15.57 1.24 6.68
C ALA A 140 -15.31 0.38 5.43
N ALA A 141 -15.13 -0.92 5.57
CA ALA A 141 -14.84 -1.80 4.44
C ALA A 141 -16.06 -1.96 3.53
N ARG A 142 -15.85 -1.84 2.23
CA ARG A 142 -16.85 -2.08 1.20
C ARG A 142 -16.92 -3.57 0.91
N TRP A 143 -18.10 -4.17 1.04
CA TRP A 143 -18.29 -5.57 0.66
C TRP A 143 -18.65 -5.65 -0.81
N GLN A 144 -17.78 -6.23 -1.61
CA GLN A 144 -17.90 -6.31 -3.06
C GLN A 144 -17.17 -7.51 -3.64
N GLY A 145 -17.51 -7.87 -4.90
CA GLY A 145 -16.80 -8.90 -5.65
C GLY A 145 -17.36 -10.31 -5.49
N HIS A 146 -16.63 -11.27 -5.99
CA HIS A 146 -16.98 -12.70 -5.96
C HIS A 146 -16.42 -13.34 -4.69
N TRP A 147 -17.22 -14.22 -4.09
CA TRP A 147 -16.90 -14.88 -2.84
C TRP A 147 -17.16 -16.38 -2.95
N SER A 148 -16.20 -17.18 -2.54
CA SER A 148 -16.40 -18.59 -2.27
C SER A 148 -17.03 -18.72 -0.88
N VAL A 149 -18.25 -19.25 -0.79
CA VAL A 149 -19.05 -19.26 0.42
C VAL A 149 -19.22 -20.67 0.93
N ASN A 150 -18.64 -20.94 2.10
CA ASN A 150 -18.89 -22.21 2.80
C ASN A 150 -20.21 -22.13 3.57
N ILE A 151 -21.10 -23.04 3.30
CA ILE A 151 -22.44 -23.13 3.93
C ILE A 151 -22.51 -24.43 4.73
N LYS A 152 -22.89 -24.33 6.00
CA LYS A 152 -23.06 -25.48 6.86
C LYS A 152 -24.36 -25.35 7.66
N ILE A 153 -25.22 -26.38 7.64
CA ILE A 153 -26.43 -26.42 8.47
C ILE A 153 -26.02 -26.65 9.92
N VAL A 154 -26.44 -25.75 10.79
CA VAL A 154 -26.16 -25.80 12.23
C VAL A 154 -27.38 -26.11 13.09
N LYS A 155 -28.61 -25.94 12.55
CA LYS A 155 -29.87 -26.27 13.22
C LYS A 155 -30.91 -26.67 12.18
N GLY A 156 -31.79 -27.62 12.53
CA GLY A 156 -32.89 -28.10 11.68
C GLY A 156 -32.46 -29.15 10.63
N ALA A 157 -31.30 -29.80 10.79
CA ALA A 157 -30.80 -30.80 9.84
C ALA A 157 -31.75 -32.02 9.67
N ASP A 158 -32.53 -32.31 10.69
CA ASP A 158 -33.51 -33.44 10.66
C ASP A 158 -34.58 -33.25 9.59
N ALA A 159 -34.93 -31.97 9.27
CA ALA A 159 -35.87 -31.66 8.20
C ALA A 159 -35.39 -32.11 6.82
N LEU A 160 -34.08 -32.28 6.63
CA LEU A 160 -33.47 -32.75 5.38
C LEU A 160 -33.10 -34.25 5.41
N ARG A 161 -33.67 -35.03 6.35
CA ARG A 161 -33.45 -36.49 6.47
C ARG A 161 -31.95 -36.90 6.46
N GLY A 162 -31.15 -36.19 7.25
CA GLY A 162 -29.72 -36.50 7.46
C GLY A 162 -28.77 -36.07 6.34
N LYS A 163 -29.26 -35.44 5.27
CA LYS A 163 -28.41 -34.94 4.18
C LYS A 163 -27.63 -33.62 4.49
N GLY A 164 -27.86 -33.05 5.66
CA GLY A 164 -27.50 -31.67 5.96
C GLY A 164 -26.30 -31.41 6.84
N THR A 165 -25.54 -32.40 7.30
CA THR A 165 -24.40 -32.15 8.21
C THR A 165 -23.09 -31.85 7.50
N LYS A 166 -22.94 -32.22 6.23
CA LYS A 166 -21.77 -31.86 5.43
C LYS A 166 -21.98 -30.49 4.83
N GLY A 167 -21.06 -29.56 5.09
CA GLY A 167 -21.04 -28.27 4.42
C GLY A 167 -20.80 -28.41 2.92
N TRP A 168 -21.21 -27.41 2.17
CA TRP A 168 -20.94 -27.28 0.74
C TRP A 168 -20.48 -25.86 0.42
N VAL A 169 -19.94 -25.67 -0.78
CA VAL A 169 -19.41 -24.40 -1.25
C VAL A 169 -20.28 -23.86 -2.38
N GLU A 170 -20.59 -22.58 -2.31
CA GLU A 170 -21.32 -21.84 -3.34
C GLU A 170 -20.54 -20.61 -3.77
N SER A 171 -20.87 -20.05 -4.91
CA SER A 171 -20.30 -18.78 -5.39
C SER A 171 -21.32 -17.68 -5.27
N TRP A 172 -20.96 -16.63 -4.51
CA TRP A 172 -21.81 -15.45 -4.34
C TRP A 172 -21.10 -14.20 -4.85
N HIS A 173 -21.87 -13.26 -5.36
CA HIS A 173 -21.38 -11.97 -5.82
C HIS A 173 -22.06 -10.84 -5.06
N ALA A 174 -21.25 -9.99 -4.45
CA ALA A 174 -21.68 -8.81 -3.72
C ALA A 174 -21.49 -7.56 -4.59
N SER A 175 -22.57 -6.90 -4.98
CA SER A 175 -22.59 -5.68 -5.80
C SER A 175 -23.07 -4.49 -4.96
N PRO A 176 -22.18 -3.61 -4.51
CA PRO A 176 -22.58 -2.40 -3.79
C PRO A 176 -23.38 -1.46 -4.67
N ARG A 177 -24.43 -0.86 -4.12
CA ARG A 177 -25.34 0.07 -4.85
C ARG A 177 -24.90 1.53 -4.81
N CYS A 178 -23.71 1.84 -4.34
CA CYS A 178 -23.12 3.17 -4.33
C CYS A 178 -21.76 3.19 -5.02
N PRO A 179 -21.30 4.30 -5.58
CA PRO A 179 -20.03 4.39 -6.27
C PRO A 179 -18.84 4.27 -5.30
N THR A 180 -18.96 4.78 -4.08
CA THR A 180 -17.89 4.79 -3.08
C THR A 180 -18.42 4.50 -1.68
N GLY A 181 -17.52 4.04 -0.80
CA GLY A 181 -17.81 3.80 0.62
C GLY A 181 -18.71 2.59 0.89
N PRO A 182 -19.09 2.40 2.16
CA PRO A 182 -19.99 1.34 2.59
C PRO A 182 -21.45 1.68 2.30
N CYS A 183 -22.20 0.73 1.73
CA CYS A 183 -23.61 0.91 1.38
C CYS A 183 -24.36 -0.41 1.28
N THR A 184 -25.67 -0.31 0.98
CA THR A 184 -26.51 -1.44 0.60
C THR A 184 -25.89 -2.26 -0.53
N VAL A 185 -25.99 -3.58 -0.44
CA VAL A 185 -25.42 -4.53 -1.40
C VAL A 185 -26.54 -5.33 -2.05
N GLN A 186 -26.45 -5.49 -3.37
CA GLN A 186 -27.16 -6.51 -4.10
C GLN A 186 -26.33 -7.79 -4.04
N LEU A 187 -26.85 -8.81 -3.35
CA LEU A 187 -26.27 -10.15 -3.32
C LEU A 187 -26.89 -10.99 -4.42
N THR A 188 -26.09 -11.65 -5.23
CA THR A 188 -26.51 -12.67 -6.20
C THR A 188 -25.62 -13.90 -6.04
N GLY A 189 -26.13 -15.07 -6.39
CA GLY A 189 -25.39 -16.31 -6.33
C GLY A 189 -26.31 -17.51 -6.34
N ASP A 190 -25.79 -18.66 -6.02
CA ASP A 190 -26.56 -19.90 -5.95
C ASP A 190 -26.70 -20.37 -4.50
N LEU A 191 -27.80 -21.04 -4.23
CA LEU A 191 -28.02 -21.82 -3.02
C LEU A 191 -28.60 -23.18 -3.43
N ASN A 192 -27.84 -24.24 -3.20
CA ASN A 192 -28.19 -25.58 -3.65
C ASN A 192 -28.54 -25.64 -5.15
N ARG A 193 -27.69 -25.01 -5.98
CA ARG A 193 -27.85 -24.89 -7.45
C ARG A 193 -29.09 -24.08 -7.90
N HIS A 194 -29.72 -23.34 -7.01
CA HIS A 194 -30.83 -22.45 -7.36
C HIS A 194 -30.40 -20.99 -7.18
N PRO A 195 -30.65 -20.14 -8.16
CA PRO A 195 -30.25 -18.74 -8.09
C PRO A 195 -30.98 -18.00 -6.97
N ILE A 196 -30.23 -17.24 -6.22
CA ILE A 196 -30.75 -16.33 -5.20
C ILE A 196 -30.34 -14.91 -5.51
N THR A 197 -31.21 -13.99 -5.15
CA THR A 197 -30.96 -12.55 -5.22
C THR A 197 -31.54 -11.91 -3.98
N ALA A 198 -30.72 -11.11 -3.27
CA ALA A 198 -31.15 -10.41 -2.07
C ALA A 198 -30.58 -9.00 -2.02
N THR A 199 -31.35 -8.04 -1.56
CA THR A 199 -30.86 -6.72 -1.19
C THR A 199 -30.55 -6.73 0.30
N LEU A 200 -29.29 -6.46 0.65
CA LEU A 200 -28.84 -6.43 2.04
C LEU A 200 -28.59 -4.99 2.45
N THR A 201 -29.28 -4.54 3.48
CA THR A 201 -29.06 -3.23 4.13
C THR A 201 -27.93 -3.35 5.14
N ARG A 202 -27.27 -2.24 5.44
CA ARG A 202 -26.08 -2.21 6.26
C ARG A 202 -26.28 -1.41 7.54
N ALA A 203 -25.76 -1.96 8.65
CA ALA A 203 -25.55 -1.27 9.91
C ALA A 203 -24.13 -1.58 10.44
N GLY A 204 -23.23 -0.59 10.40
CA GLY A 204 -21.83 -0.81 10.79
C GLY A 204 -21.13 -1.84 9.89
N ALA A 205 -20.63 -2.92 10.47
CA ALA A 205 -19.99 -4.04 9.76
C ALA A 205 -21.00 -5.15 9.39
N VAL A 206 -22.27 -5.00 9.72
CA VAL A 206 -23.31 -6.03 9.54
C VAL A 206 -24.21 -5.71 8.36
N TYR A 207 -24.47 -6.71 7.53
CA TYR A 207 -25.44 -6.68 6.44
C TYR A 207 -26.59 -7.62 6.74
N THR A 208 -27.83 -7.16 6.55
CA THR A 208 -29.04 -7.95 6.77
C THR A 208 -30.02 -7.78 5.64
N GLY A 209 -30.73 -8.85 5.33
CA GLY A 209 -31.79 -8.80 4.32
C GLY A 209 -32.65 -10.05 4.31
N LYS A 210 -33.78 -9.94 3.61
CA LYS A 210 -34.71 -11.06 3.38
C LYS A 210 -35.01 -11.19 1.91
N THR A 211 -35.13 -12.43 1.44
CA THR A 211 -35.59 -12.72 0.08
C THR A 211 -36.38 -14.03 0.05
N LYS A 212 -37.02 -14.29 -1.07
CA LYS A 212 -37.71 -15.57 -1.32
C LYS A 212 -37.06 -16.25 -2.52
N ALA A 213 -36.76 -17.53 -2.38
CA ALA A 213 -36.17 -18.33 -3.45
C ALA A 213 -36.81 -19.71 -3.55
N LYS A 214 -36.84 -20.25 -4.76
CA LYS A 214 -37.32 -21.61 -5.04
C LYS A 214 -36.14 -22.57 -4.92
N ILE A 215 -35.82 -22.99 -3.71
CA ILE A 215 -34.62 -23.78 -3.41
C ILE A 215 -34.93 -25.24 -3.03
N PHE A 216 -36.18 -25.58 -2.87
CA PHE A 216 -36.65 -26.93 -2.57
C PHE A 216 -37.77 -27.34 -3.52
N GLN A 217 -38.05 -28.63 -3.56
CA GLN A 217 -39.16 -29.22 -4.29
C GLN A 217 -39.94 -30.14 -3.36
N CYS A 218 -41.27 -30.12 -3.48
CA CYS A 218 -42.19 -31.04 -2.81
C CYS A 218 -42.75 -32.01 -3.83
N GLY A 219 -42.66 -33.31 -3.55
CA GLY A 219 -43.15 -34.37 -4.44
C GLY A 219 -42.05 -35.22 -5.04
N LYS A 220 -42.47 -36.21 -5.84
CA LYS A 220 -41.56 -37.04 -6.65
C LYS A 220 -41.14 -36.25 -7.93
N PRO A 221 -40.04 -36.63 -8.59
CA PRO A 221 -39.59 -35.91 -9.79
C PRO A 221 -40.63 -35.66 -10.88
N ALA A 222 -41.66 -36.50 -10.98
CA ALA A 222 -42.69 -36.41 -12.00
C ALA A 222 -43.75 -35.35 -11.70
N ASP A 223 -43.98 -35.05 -10.40
CA ASP A 223 -45.03 -34.11 -9.93
C ASP A 223 -44.48 -33.07 -8.92
N ALA A 224 -43.18 -32.89 -8.91
CA ALA A 224 -42.52 -32.01 -7.94
C ALA A 224 -42.92 -30.53 -8.15
N VAL A 225 -43.35 -29.89 -7.07
CA VAL A 225 -43.71 -28.47 -7.04
C VAL A 225 -42.60 -27.66 -6.36
N PRO A 226 -42.07 -26.61 -7.01
CA PRO A 226 -41.08 -25.74 -6.40
C PRO A 226 -41.62 -25.03 -5.16
N ILE A 227 -40.90 -25.12 -4.05
CA ILE A 227 -41.24 -24.43 -2.79
C ILE A 227 -40.48 -23.12 -2.72
N LYS A 228 -41.19 -22.02 -2.51
CA LYS A 228 -40.62 -20.71 -2.18
C LYS A 228 -40.32 -20.63 -0.69
N ALA A 229 -39.06 -20.80 -0.31
CA ALA A 229 -38.60 -20.55 1.05
C ALA A 229 -38.26 -19.06 1.25
N THR A 230 -38.46 -18.57 2.47
CA THR A 230 -37.96 -17.26 2.90
C THR A 230 -36.56 -17.40 3.44
N LEU A 231 -35.64 -16.65 2.91
CA LEU A 231 -34.24 -16.57 3.33
C LEU A 231 -34.06 -15.29 4.15
N THR A 232 -33.65 -15.41 5.39
CA THR A 232 -33.18 -14.27 6.22
C THR A 232 -31.68 -14.39 6.35
N ILE A 233 -30.94 -13.42 5.77
CA ILE A 233 -29.47 -13.44 5.65
C ILE A 233 -28.88 -12.39 6.57
N GLN A 234 -27.89 -12.75 7.35
CA GLN A 234 -27.04 -11.84 8.11
C GLN A 234 -25.57 -12.16 7.86
N ILE A 235 -24.82 -11.15 7.45
CA ILE A 235 -23.39 -11.22 7.17
C ILE A 235 -22.68 -10.20 8.06
N THR A 236 -21.57 -10.59 8.69
CA THR A 236 -20.73 -9.71 9.49
C THR A 236 -19.33 -9.68 8.90
N LEU A 237 -18.86 -8.52 8.49
CA LEU A 237 -17.50 -8.35 8.00
C LEU A 237 -16.51 -8.56 9.16
N ARG A 238 -15.41 -9.30 8.90
CA ARG A 238 -14.38 -9.63 9.88
C ARG A 238 -13.03 -9.03 9.57
N GLY A 239 -12.79 -8.65 8.33
CA GLY A 239 -11.54 -8.05 7.90
C GLY A 239 -11.72 -7.06 6.77
N GLY A 240 -10.71 -6.24 6.56
CA GLY A 240 -10.60 -5.34 5.44
C GLY A 240 -9.18 -5.30 4.92
N GLN A 241 -9.03 -4.94 3.65
CA GLN A 241 -7.75 -4.80 2.96
C GLN A 241 -7.80 -3.65 1.95
N PRO A 242 -6.66 -3.04 1.63
CA PRO A 242 -6.59 -2.06 0.56
C PRO A 242 -6.82 -2.71 -0.81
N SER A 243 -7.59 -2.03 -1.67
CA SER A 243 -7.75 -2.36 -3.08
C SER A 243 -7.69 -1.06 -3.87
N GLY A 244 -6.51 -0.72 -4.38
CA GLY A 244 -6.20 0.62 -4.85
C GLY A 244 -6.41 1.64 -3.73
N HIS A 245 -7.22 2.67 -3.97
CA HIS A 245 -7.56 3.68 -2.96
C HIS A 245 -8.77 3.30 -2.08
N ALA A 246 -9.41 2.16 -2.35
CA ALA A 246 -10.56 1.68 -1.60
C ALA A 246 -10.13 0.78 -0.43
N TRP A 247 -11.00 0.71 0.59
CA TRP A 247 -10.94 -0.25 1.68
C TRP A 247 -12.04 -1.28 1.47
N VAL A 248 -11.69 -2.52 1.17
CA VAL A 248 -12.64 -3.59 0.83
C VAL A 248 -12.60 -4.70 1.85
N ALA A 249 -13.73 -5.40 2.01
CA ALA A 249 -13.80 -6.58 2.88
C ALA A 249 -12.83 -7.66 2.40
N SER A 250 -12.12 -8.30 3.33
CA SER A 250 -11.22 -9.42 3.06
C SER A 250 -11.74 -10.75 3.62
N ALA A 251 -12.62 -10.69 4.63
CA ALA A 251 -13.25 -11.85 5.23
C ALA A 251 -14.58 -11.45 5.85
N TRP A 252 -15.49 -12.39 5.92
CA TRP A 252 -16.77 -12.26 6.62
C TRP A 252 -17.27 -13.62 7.08
N ASP A 253 -18.14 -13.62 8.07
CA ASP A 253 -18.97 -14.73 8.47
C ASP A 253 -20.41 -14.30 8.62
N GLY A 254 -21.30 -15.25 8.84
CA GLY A 254 -22.71 -14.95 9.00
C GLY A 254 -23.55 -16.18 9.24
N HIS A 255 -24.83 -15.96 9.15
CA HIS A 255 -25.82 -17.03 9.17
C HIS A 255 -27.00 -16.68 8.26
N MET A 256 -27.66 -17.74 7.82
CA MET A 256 -28.88 -17.65 7.05
C MET A 256 -29.91 -18.57 7.64
N MET A 257 -31.09 -18.01 7.91
CA MET A 257 -32.28 -18.76 8.28
C MET A 257 -33.11 -19.02 7.02
N ILE A 258 -33.56 -20.24 6.83
CA ILE A 258 -34.36 -20.70 5.70
C ILE A 258 -35.67 -21.21 6.24
N ASP A 259 -36.73 -20.48 5.99
CA ASP A 259 -38.09 -20.87 6.42
C ASP A 259 -38.90 -21.34 5.21
N SER A 260 -39.27 -22.60 5.23
CA SER A 260 -40.07 -23.26 4.19
C SER A 260 -41.49 -23.40 4.68
N PRO A 261 -42.48 -22.91 3.92
CA PRO A 261 -43.91 -23.08 4.28
C PRO A 261 -44.37 -24.54 4.07
N TYR A 262 -45.48 -24.89 4.71
CA TYR A 262 -46.22 -26.08 4.35
C TYR A 262 -46.61 -26.02 2.87
N THR A 263 -46.45 -27.14 2.17
CA THR A 263 -46.82 -27.26 0.75
C THR A 263 -47.37 -28.67 0.51
N SER A 264 -48.38 -28.79 -0.31
CA SER A 264 -48.94 -30.09 -0.75
C SER A 264 -48.98 -30.16 -2.28
N THR A 265 -48.76 -31.35 -2.79
CA THR A 265 -49.05 -31.78 -4.15
C THR A 265 -50.25 -32.72 -4.16
N SER A 266 -50.74 -33.14 -5.33
CA SER A 266 -51.80 -34.16 -5.44
C SER A 266 -51.47 -35.47 -4.71
N THR A 267 -50.20 -35.81 -4.53
CA THR A 267 -49.71 -37.07 -3.99
C THR A 267 -48.84 -36.92 -2.76
N PHE A 268 -48.38 -35.70 -2.39
CA PHE A 268 -47.46 -35.46 -1.28
C PHE A 268 -47.80 -34.25 -0.45
N TYR A 269 -47.52 -34.37 0.85
CA TYR A 269 -47.54 -33.28 1.83
C TYR A 269 -46.11 -33.03 2.30
N CYS A 270 -45.64 -31.77 2.19
CA CYS A 270 -44.36 -31.34 2.69
C CYS A 270 -44.55 -30.40 3.89
N ASN A 271 -44.12 -30.83 5.04
CA ASN A 271 -44.24 -30.03 6.25
C ASN A 271 -43.43 -28.74 6.17
N ALA A 272 -43.89 -27.71 6.85
CA ALA A 272 -43.12 -26.50 7.08
C ALA A 272 -41.88 -26.88 7.92
N PHE A 273 -40.76 -26.24 7.61
CA PHE A 273 -39.52 -26.40 8.37
C PHE A 273 -38.71 -25.12 8.40
N SER A 274 -37.83 -24.99 9.38
CA SER A 274 -36.86 -23.92 9.49
C SER A 274 -35.46 -24.51 9.64
N LEU A 275 -34.51 -23.97 8.87
CA LEU A 275 -33.09 -24.32 8.92
C LEU A 275 -32.29 -23.08 9.28
N THR A 276 -31.25 -23.27 10.09
CA THR A 276 -30.21 -22.26 10.29
C THR A 276 -28.87 -22.76 9.75
N THR A 277 -28.23 -21.94 8.95
CA THR A 277 -26.91 -22.25 8.40
C THR A 277 -25.88 -21.28 8.94
N SER A 278 -24.65 -21.74 9.15
CA SER A 278 -23.48 -20.89 9.28
C SER A 278 -22.88 -20.63 7.89
N LEU A 279 -22.38 -19.43 7.69
CA LEU A 279 -21.78 -18.96 6.47
C LEU A 279 -20.37 -18.42 6.75
N SER A 280 -19.43 -18.67 5.85
CA SER A 280 -18.15 -17.97 5.87
C SER A 280 -17.70 -17.75 4.43
N GLY A 281 -17.17 -16.55 4.16
CA GLY A 281 -16.71 -16.18 2.84
C GLY A 281 -15.22 -15.87 2.83
N SER A 282 -14.52 -16.39 1.82
CA SER A 282 -13.15 -16.04 1.46
C SER A 282 -13.13 -15.43 0.05
N PHE A 283 -12.18 -14.50 -0.14
CA PHE A 283 -11.98 -13.80 -1.43
C PHE A 283 -11.15 -14.64 -2.38
#